data_f32e40607784cd190ca53168f852ed30
#
_entry.id   f32e40607784cd190ca53168f852ed30
#
_cell.length_a   1.000
_cell.length_b   1.000
_cell.length_c   1.000
_cell.angle_alpha   90.00
_cell.angle_beta   90.00
_cell.angle_gamma   90.00
#
_symmetry.space_group_name_H-M   'P 1'
#
loop_
_entity.id
_entity.type
_entity.pdbx_description
1 polymer ?
#
loop_
_entity_poly.entity_id
_entity_poly.type
_entity_poly.pdbx_seq_one_letter_code
_entity_poly.pdbx_strand_id
1 'polypeptide(L)'
;RSLTEPEAGSDAGSLRTSARRDGDDYVLNGTKRYITNAPHAGIFTVMARTDPDEPGARGVSAFIVERDSPGLSVGTHDKKMGQQGAHTADVVFEDCQVPAANLIGGVEGQGFKTAMKVLDRGRLHMGAIATGIAERLIDESVHYALERQQFGKPIGEFQLVQAMLADSRTEAYASRTMVADAANRFDAGENISTEAACCKLYSTEMVGRVADRAVQIFGGA
;
A
#
# COMPACT_ATOMS: atom_id res chain seq x y z
N ARG A 1 -3.94 -8.69 1.44
CA ARG A 1 -3.45 -8.89 2.81
C ARG A 1 -4.38 -8.20 3.79
N SER A 2 -4.88 -8.94 4.79
CA SER A 2 -5.84 -8.49 5.80
C SER A 2 -5.14 -8.41 7.16
N LEU A 3 -4.64 -7.21 7.51
CA LEU A 3 -3.87 -6.93 8.73
C LEU A 3 -4.63 -5.97 9.64
N THR A 4 -5.01 -4.80 9.11
CA THR A 4 -5.64 -3.70 9.85
C THR A 4 -7.00 -4.11 10.44
N GLU A 5 -7.26 -3.69 11.66
CA GLU A 5 -8.52 -3.88 12.37
C GLU A 5 -9.11 -2.53 12.80
N PRO A 6 -10.38 -2.46 13.19
CA PRO A 6 -10.97 -1.21 13.69
C PRO A 6 -10.16 -0.55 14.82
N GLU A 7 -9.54 -1.36 15.69
CA GLU A 7 -8.81 -0.92 16.87
C GLU A 7 -7.28 -1.06 16.74
N ALA A 8 -6.78 -1.67 15.65
CA ALA A 8 -5.35 -1.94 15.43
C ALA A 8 -4.92 -1.52 14.01
N GLY A 9 -4.42 -0.30 13.88
CA GLY A 9 -3.86 0.27 12.65
C GLY A 9 -2.35 0.35 12.70
N SER A 10 -1.81 1.48 13.16
CA SER A 10 -0.36 1.69 13.28
C SER A 10 0.30 0.71 14.25
N ASP A 11 -0.39 0.37 15.35
CA ASP A 11 0.01 -0.71 16.25
C ASP A 11 -0.53 -2.06 15.73
N ALA A 12 0.03 -2.50 14.62
CA ALA A 12 -0.40 -3.74 13.96
C ALA A 12 -0.11 -5.01 14.78
N GLY A 13 0.80 -4.94 15.76
CA GLY A 13 1.09 -6.05 16.67
C GLY A 13 -0.01 -6.30 17.70
N SER A 14 -0.91 -5.32 17.94
CA SER A 14 -2.01 -5.41 18.89
C SER A 14 -3.31 -5.96 18.27
N LEU A 15 -3.25 -6.51 17.05
CA LEU A 15 -4.42 -7.13 16.41
C LEU A 15 -5.09 -8.18 17.30
N ARG A 16 -6.43 -8.26 17.23
CA ARG A 16 -7.28 -9.09 18.09
C ARG A 16 -8.00 -10.21 17.35
N THR A 17 -8.06 -10.19 16.01
CA THR A 17 -8.59 -11.34 15.27
C THR A 17 -7.91 -12.60 15.76
N SER A 18 -8.67 -13.53 16.31
CA SER A 18 -8.16 -14.77 16.88
C SER A 18 -8.18 -15.91 15.86
N ALA A 19 -7.30 -16.88 16.04
CA ALA A 19 -7.30 -18.15 15.33
C ALA A 19 -7.02 -19.27 16.36
N ARG A 20 -8.07 -19.98 16.76
CA ARG A 20 -7.99 -21.10 17.69
C ARG A 20 -7.90 -22.39 16.91
N ARG A 21 -6.93 -23.23 17.23
CA ARG A 21 -6.82 -24.57 16.63
C ARG A 21 -7.96 -25.47 17.09
N ASP A 22 -8.54 -26.21 16.13
CA ASP A 22 -9.61 -27.18 16.37
C ASP A 22 -9.39 -28.40 15.46
N GLY A 23 -8.68 -29.41 16.00
CA GLY A 23 -8.26 -30.57 15.22
C GLY A 23 -7.34 -30.24 14.05
N ASP A 24 -7.81 -30.56 12.85
CA ASP A 24 -7.09 -30.28 11.58
C ASP A 24 -7.42 -28.90 10.98
N ASP A 25 -8.17 -28.07 11.71
CA ASP A 25 -8.58 -26.74 11.29
C ASP A 25 -8.18 -25.67 12.32
N TYR A 26 -8.33 -24.40 11.91
CA TYR A 26 -8.38 -23.23 12.78
C TYR A 26 -9.74 -22.56 12.65
N VAL A 27 -10.26 -22.07 13.77
CA VAL A 27 -11.47 -21.26 13.82
C VAL A 27 -11.07 -19.82 14.02
N LEU A 28 -11.35 -18.98 13.02
CA LEU A 28 -11.02 -17.56 13.02
C LEU A 28 -12.23 -16.73 13.44
N ASN A 29 -11.98 -15.74 14.33
CA ASN A 29 -12.97 -14.76 14.77
C ASN A 29 -12.40 -13.36 14.83
N GLY A 30 -13.10 -12.39 14.24
CA GLY A 30 -12.69 -10.96 14.23
C GLY A 30 -13.07 -10.23 12.96
N THR A 31 -12.64 -8.97 12.89
CA THR A 31 -12.94 -8.09 11.75
C THR A 31 -11.67 -7.40 11.25
N LYS A 32 -11.43 -7.48 9.95
CA LYS A 32 -10.39 -6.72 9.26
C LYS A 32 -10.99 -5.53 8.53
N ARG A 33 -10.35 -4.36 8.65
CA ARG A 33 -10.86 -3.10 8.14
C ARG A 33 -10.01 -2.54 6.99
N TYR A 34 -10.67 -1.83 6.09
CA TYR A 34 -10.04 -1.17 4.93
C TYR A 34 -9.28 -2.13 4.01
N ILE A 35 -9.78 -3.35 3.81
CA ILE A 35 -9.09 -4.35 3.02
C ILE A 35 -9.27 -4.08 1.54
N THR A 36 -8.19 -3.67 0.90
CA THR A 36 -8.15 -3.36 -0.54
C THR A 36 -8.50 -4.60 -1.35
N ASN A 37 -9.37 -4.40 -2.36
CA ASN A 37 -9.93 -5.43 -3.24
C ASN A 37 -10.75 -6.52 -2.54
N ALA A 38 -11.10 -6.39 -1.27
CA ALA A 38 -11.91 -7.38 -0.57
C ALA A 38 -13.21 -7.74 -1.29
N PRO A 39 -13.97 -6.81 -1.91
CA PRO A 39 -15.18 -7.15 -2.65
C PRO A 39 -14.95 -8.12 -3.83
N HIS A 40 -13.74 -8.17 -4.37
CA HIS A 40 -13.41 -8.92 -5.59
C HIS A 40 -12.39 -10.05 -5.35
N ALA A 41 -11.78 -10.11 -4.15
CA ALA A 41 -10.76 -11.09 -3.85
C ALA A 41 -11.35 -12.51 -3.72
N GLY A 42 -10.76 -13.49 -4.37
CA GLY A 42 -11.05 -14.91 -4.18
C GLY A 42 -10.27 -15.53 -3.01
N ILE A 43 -9.16 -14.87 -2.59
CA ILE A 43 -8.26 -15.37 -1.54
C ILE A 43 -7.83 -14.20 -0.66
N PHE A 44 -7.76 -14.42 0.65
CA PHE A 44 -7.27 -13.49 1.65
C PHE A 44 -6.03 -14.04 2.36
N THR A 45 -4.98 -13.23 2.49
CA THR A 45 -3.92 -13.49 3.46
C THR A 45 -4.30 -12.79 4.75
N VAL A 46 -4.63 -13.54 5.78
CA VAL A 46 -5.18 -13.05 7.05
C VAL A 46 -4.15 -13.19 8.15
N MET A 47 -3.87 -12.10 8.87
CA MET A 47 -3.09 -12.12 10.10
C MET A 47 -4.04 -12.31 11.28
N ALA A 48 -3.82 -13.35 12.09
CA ALA A 48 -4.64 -13.64 13.26
C ALA A 48 -3.77 -14.10 14.43
N ARG A 49 -4.26 -13.89 15.63
CA ARG A 49 -3.59 -14.27 16.87
C ARG A 49 -3.87 -15.73 17.19
N THR A 50 -2.83 -16.54 17.16
CA THR A 50 -2.89 -17.96 17.55
C THR A 50 -2.53 -18.19 19.01
N ASP A 51 -1.71 -17.29 19.58
CA ASP A 51 -1.34 -17.34 21.00
C ASP A 51 -1.84 -16.08 21.72
N PRO A 52 -2.90 -16.21 22.55
CA PRO A 52 -3.46 -15.09 23.30
C PRO A 52 -2.54 -14.61 24.45
N ASP A 53 -1.70 -15.50 24.97
CA ASP A 53 -0.81 -15.21 26.10
C ASP A 53 0.49 -14.55 25.67
N GLU A 54 0.84 -14.62 24.38
CA GLU A 54 2.03 -13.99 23.82
C GLU A 54 1.67 -12.61 23.22
N PRO A 55 2.01 -11.52 23.91
CA PRO A 55 1.65 -10.18 23.46
C PRO A 55 2.43 -9.75 22.20
N GLY A 56 1.86 -8.80 21.44
CA GLY A 56 2.51 -8.20 20.29
C GLY A 56 2.67 -9.15 19.11
N ALA A 57 3.79 -9.02 18.41
CA ALA A 57 4.03 -9.65 17.13
C ALA A 57 4.20 -11.18 17.16
N ARG A 58 4.69 -11.73 18.29
CA ARG A 58 5.05 -13.15 18.40
C ARG A 58 3.84 -14.09 18.46
N GLY A 59 2.72 -13.61 18.99
CA GLY A 59 1.48 -14.38 19.02
C GLY A 59 0.69 -14.39 17.69
N VAL A 60 1.23 -13.77 16.60
CA VAL A 60 0.51 -13.59 15.34
C VAL A 60 0.97 -14.58 14.28
N SER A 61 0.01 -15.28 13.68
CA SER A 61 0.18 -16.19 12.54
C SER A 61 -0.47 -15.64 11.29
N ALA A 62 -0.14 -16.22 10.13
CA ALA A 62 -0.70 -15.83 8.85
C ALA A 62 -1.39 -17.02 8.19
N PHE A 63 -2.57 -16.80 7.64
CA PHE A 63 -3.40 -17.83 7.01
C PHE A 63 -3.78 -17.45 5.57
N ILE A 64 -3.92 -18.46 4.72
CA ILE A 64 -4.62 -18.34 3.45
C ILE A 64 -6.09 -18.71 3.70
N VAL A 65 -7.00 -17.77 3.45
CA VAL A 65 -8.44 -17.98 3.62
C VAL A 65 -9.12 -17.75 2.29
N GLU A 66 -9.86 -18.75 1.81
CA GLU A 66 -10.64 -18.65 0.59
C GLU A 66 -11.90 -17.82 0.83
N ARG A 67 -12.38 -17.14 -0.20
CA ARG A 67 -13.57 -16.29 -0.09
C ARG A 67 -14.81 -17.03 0.37
N ASP A 68 -14.96 -18.26 -0.10
CA ASP A 68 -16.15 -19.07 0.15
C ASP A 68 -16.03 -19.91 1.44
N SER A 69 -15.01 -19.66 2.28
CA SER A 69 -14.86 -20.31 3.58
C SER A 69 -16.09 -20.02 4.45
N PRO A 70 -16.72 -21.05 5.04
CA PRO A 70 -17.83 -20.85 5.96
C PRO A 70 -17.45 -19.90 7.09
N GLY A 71 -18.32 -18.93 7.39
CA GLY A 71 -18.08 -17.91 8.42
C GLY A 71 -17.26 -16.70 7.95
N LEU A 72 -16.86 -16.61 6.66
CA LEU A 72 -16.29 -15.39 6.09
C LEU A 72 -17.37 -14.57 5.41
N SER A 73 -17.41 -13.28 5.71
CA SER A 73 -18.24 -12.30 4.98
C SER A 73 -17.47 -11.04 4.65
N VAL A 74 -17.88 -10.37 3.58
CA VAL A 74 -17.29 -9.10 3.14
C VAL A 74 -18.36 -8.02 3.15
N GLY A 75 -18.08 -6.94 3.85
CA GLY A 75 -18.97 -5.79 3.97
C GLY A 75 -19.13 -4.99 2.68
N THR A 76 -19.95 -3.95 2.75
CA THR A 76 -20.09 -2.98 1.66
C THR A 76 -18.79 -2.21 1.46
N HIS A 77 -18.49 -1.83 0.21
CA HIS A 77 -17.28 -1.07 -0.07
C HIS A 77 -17.36 0.37 0.49
N ASP A 78 -16.20 0.86 0.94
CA ASP A 78 -16.07 2.20 1.49
C ASP A 78 -16.25 3.27 0.41
N LYS A 79 -16.93 4.37 0.76
CA LYS A 79 -16.95 5.60 -0.05
C LYS A 79 -15.67 6.38 0.23
N LYS A 80 -14.84 6.58 -0.80
CA LYS A 80 -13.54 7.24 -0.69
C LYS A 80 -13.50 8.54 -1.49
N MET A 81 -12.65 9.47 -1.07
CA MET A 81 -12.45 10.75 -1.76
C MET A 81 -11.65 10.57 -3.06
N GLY A 82 -10.84 9.51 -3.17
CA GLY A 82 -10.04 9.16 -4.35
C GLY A 82 -9.79 7.67 -4.44
N GLN A 83 -9.01 7.22 -5.45
CA GLN A 83 -8.70 5.80 -5.66
C GLN A 83 -9.99 4.93 -5.75
N GLN A 84 -11.02 5.42 -6.40
CA GLN A 84 -12.33 4.78 -6.41
C GLN A 84 -12.33 3.42 -7.12
N GLY A 85 -11.45 3.23 -8.11
CA GLY A 85 -11.26 1.95 -8.78
C GLY A 85 -10.63 0.84 -7.91
N ALA A 86 -10.04 1.19 -6.77
CA ALA A 86 -9.49 0.24 -5.81
C ALA A 86 -10.41 0.12 -4.60
N HIS A 87 -11.47 -0.68 -4.69
CA HIS A 87 -12.44 -0.83 -3.61
C HIS A 87 -11.80 -1.34 -2.32
N THR A 88 -12.22 -0.79 -1.18
CA THR A 88 -11.89 -1.31 0.15
C THR A 88 -13.17 -1.69 0.88
N ALA A 89 -13.10 -2.72 1.71
CA ALA A 89 -14.22 -3.16 2.56
C ALA A 89 -13.71 -3.84 3.81
N ASP A 90 -14.61 -4.02 4.77
CA ASP A 90 -14.36 -4.88 5.93
C ASP A 90 -14.46 -6.36 5.53
N VAL A 91 -13.64 -7.20 6.16
CA VAL A 91 -13.72 -8.66 6.07
C VAL A 91 -13.98 -9.19 7.48
N VAL A 92 -15.08 -9.87 7.66
CA VAL A 92 -15.56 -10.38 8.96
C VAL A 92 -15.42 -11.90 9.00
N PHE A 93 -14.94 -12.41 10.12
CA PHE A 93 -14.78 -13.82 10.41
C PHE A 93 -15.63 -14.15 11.64
N GLU A 94 -16.61 -15.03 11.48
CA GLU A 94 -17.52 -15.52 12.52
C GLU A 94 -17.46 -17.05 12.50
N ASP A 95 -16.71 -17.61 13.43
CA ASP A 95 -16.40 -19.03 13.49
C ASP A 95 -15.90 -19.59 12.14
N CYS A 96 -15.08 -18.79 11.45
CA CYS A 96 -14.61 -19.13 10.12
C CYS A 96 -13.59 -20.26 10.18
N GLN A 97 -13.95 -21.39 9.58
CA GLN A 97 -13.11 -22.59 9.54
C GLN A 97 -12.07 -22.49 8.41
N VAL A 98 -10.82 -22.72 8.77
CA VAL A 98 -9.68 -22.67 7.86
C VAL A 98 -8.80 -23.89 8.08
N PRO A 99 -8.50 -24.70 7.06
CA PRO A 99 -7.63 -25.86 7.19
C PRO A 99 -6.26 -25.51 7.77
N ALA A 100 -5.73 -26.33 8.69
CA ALA A 100 -4.42 -26.10 9.28
C ALA A 100 -3.28 -26.08 8.24
N ALA A 101 -3.46 -26.74 7.11
CA ALA A 101 -2.55 -26.70 5.97
C ALA A 101 -2.44 -25.29 5.36
N ASN A 102 -3.41 -24.41 5.60
CA ASN A 102 -3.41 -23.02 5.12
C ASN A 102 -2.62 -22.07 6.04
N LEU A 103 -2.03 -22.56 7.13
CA LEU A 103 -1.09 -21.79 7.95
C LEU A 103 0.19 -21.54 7.15
N ILE A 104 0.48 -20.28 6.85
CA ILE A 104 1.63 -19.88 6.05
C ILE A 104 2.92 -20.17 6.82
N GLY A 105 3.77 -21.02 6.21
CA GLY A 105 5.04 -21.45 6.81
C GLY A 105 4.91 -22.63 7.79
N GLY A 106 3.71 -23.12 8.06
CA GLY A 106 3.46 -24.32 8.88
C GLY A 106 3.80 -24.18 10.38
N VAL A 107 4.20 -22.99 10.82
CA VAL A 107 4.60 -22.68 12.20
C VAL A 107 3.88 -21.44 12.68
N GLU A 108 3.22 -21.55 13.84
CA GLU A 108 2.56 -20.41 14.49
C GLU A 108 3.56 -19.33 14.93
N GLY A 109 3.07 -18.10 15.12
CA GLY A 109 3.87 -16.98 15.61
C GLY A 109 4.81 -16.32 14.58
N GLN A 110 4.83 -16.79 13.32
CA GLN A 110 5.70 -16.25 12.25
C GLN A 110 4.98 -15.26 11.32
N GLY A 111 3.69 -15.06 11.49
CA GLY A 111 2.86 -14.27 10.58
C GLY A 111 3.28 -12.81 10.52
N PHE A 112 3.56 -12.19 11.65
CA PHE A 112 3.98 -10.78 11.71
C PHE A 112 5.32 -10.54 11.00
N LYS A 113 6.31 -11.41 11.23
CA LYS A 113 7.61 -11.34 10.55
C LYS A 113 7.47 -11.47 9.04
N THR A 114 6.60 -12.37 8.59
CA THR A 114 6.28 -12.54 7.16
C THR A 114 5.61 -11.27 6.61
N ALA A 115 4.67 -10.67 7.35
CA ALA A 115 4.02 -9.42 6.95
C ALA A 115 5.03 -8.27 6.79
N MET A 116 6.00 -8.12 7.70
CA MET A 116 7.00 -7.05 7.65
C MET A 116 7.93 -7.19 6.43
N LYS A 117 8.38 -8.39 6.09
CA LYS A 117 9.17 -8.64 4.87
C LYS A 117 8.43 -8.22 3.58
N VAL A 118 7.13 -8.49 3.52
CA VAL A 118 6.28 -8.07 2.39
C VAL A 118 6.10 -6.55 2.37
N LEU A 119 6.09 -5.89 3.54
CA LEU A 119 5.97 -4.44 3.62
C LEU A 119 7.17 -3.70 3.03
N ASP A 120 8.39 -4.18 3.21
CA ASP A 120 9.58 -3.55 2.64
C ASP A 120 9.51 -3.53 1.10
N ARG A 121 9.15 -4.67 0.50
CA ARG A 121 8.89 -4.72 -0.95
C ARG A 121 7.75 -3.78 -1.36
N GLY A 122 6.67 -3.74 -0.57
CA GLY A 122 5.54 -2.84 -0.79
C GLY A 122 5.93 -1.36 -0.75
N ARG A 123 6.83 -0.96 0.16
CA ARG A 123 7.36 0.41 0.23
C ARG A 123 8.11 0.80 -1.04
N LEU A 124 8.97 -0.09 -1.55
CA LEU A 124 9.68 0.14 -2.81
C LEU A 124 8.71 0.27 -4.00
N HIS A 125 7.69 -0.61 -4.08
CA HIS A 125 6.64 -0.50 -5.11
C HIS A 125 5.89 0.84 -5.04
N MET A 126 5.56 1.31 -3.84
CA MET A 126 4.89 2.62 -3.69
C MET A 126 5.79 3.77 -4.14
N GLY A 127 7.10 3.70 -3.90
CA GLY A 127 8.07 4.64 -4.44
C GLY A 127 8.07 4.66 -5.96
N ALA A 128 8.09 3.49 -6.60
CA ALA A 128 8.06 3.36 -8.05
C ALA A 128 6.75 3.91 -8.67
N ILE A 129 5.60 3.58 -8.07
CA ILE A 129 4.29 4.10 -8.50
C ILE A 129 4.25 5.62 -8.41
N ALA A 130 4.67 6.20 -7.28
CA ALA A 130 4.70 7.65 -7.09
C ALA A 130 5.62 8.36 -8.11
N THR A 131 6.77 7.75 -8.42
CA THR A 131 7.69 8.25 -9.44
C THR A 131 7.03 8.27 -10.83
N GLY A 132 6.38 7.18 -11.22
CA GLY A 132 5.68 7.10 -12.52
C GLY A 132 4.52 8.10 -12.63
N ILE A 133 3.77 8.33 -11.56
CA ILE A 133 2.73 9.36 -11.51
C ILE A 133 3.34 10.75 -11.71
N ALA A 134 4.44 11.06 -11.02
CA ALA A 134 5.12 12.34 -11.15
C ALA A 134 5.64 12.58 -12.58
N GLU A 135 6.24 11.58 -13.21
CA GLU A 135 6.69 11.65 -14.60
C GLU A 135 5.52 11.97 -15.55
N ARG A 136 4.38 11.27 -15.39
CA ARG A 136 3.19 11.55 -16.20
C ARG A 136 2.66 12.97 -15.99
N LEU A 137 2.58 13.44 -14.76
CA LEU A 137 2.14 14.80 -14.45
C LEU A 137 3.07 15.86 -15.05
N ILE A 138 4.38 15.63 -15.06
CA ILE A 138 5.37 16.52 -15.67
C ILE A 138 5.17 16.57 -17.19
N ASP A 139 5.02 15.41 -17.84
CA ASP A 139 4.84 15.35 -19.29
C ASP A 139 3.57 16.09 -19.72
N GLU A 140 2.44 15.87 -19.06
CA GLU A 140 1.18 16.58 -19.31
C GLU A 140 1.33 18.08 -19.07
N SER A 141 2.01 18.49 -18.00
CA SER A 141 2.23 19.90 -17.67
C SER A 141 3.11 20.59 -18.72
N VAL A 142 4.12 19.91 -19.23
CA VAL A 142 4.98 20.44 -20.31
C VAL A 142 4.17 20.63 -21.59
N HIS A 143 3.40 19.61 -22.02
CA HIS A 143 2.55 19.73 -23.21
C HIS A 143 1.59 20.89 -23.10
N TYR A 144 0.85 20.97 -21.99
CA TYR A 144 -0.09 22.09 -21.77
C TYR A 144 0.60 23.44 -21.75
N ALA A 145 1.78 23.56 -21.11
CA ALA A 145 2.53 24.82 -21.04
C ALA A 145 3.05 25.29 -22.40
N LEU A 146 3.30 24.38 -23.34
CA LEU A 146 3.73 24.71 -24.71
C LEU A 146 2.54 25.13 -25.60
N GLU A 147 1.36 24.58 -25.38
CA GLU A 147 0.17 24.83 -26.19
C GLU A 147 -0.65 26.02 -25.69
N ARG A 148 -0.82 26.16 -24.38
CA ARG A 148 -1.64 27.20 -23.78
C ARG A 148 -1.01 28.56 -23.92
N GLN A 149 -1.69 29.50 -24.55
CA GLN A 149 -1.21 30.88 -24.76
C GLN A 149 -1.95 31.85 -23.84
N GLN A 150 -1.19 32.73 -23.20
CA GLN A 150 -1.66 33.90 -22.50
C GLN A 150 -0.64 35.05 -22.63
N PHE A 151 -1.12 36.29 -22.61
CA PHE A 151 -0.27 37.47 -22.82
C PHE A 151 0.53 37.41 -24.13
N GLY A 152 -0.05 36.79 -25.17
CA GLY A 152 0.52 36.74 -26.53
C GLY A 152 1.60 35.67 -26.73
N LYS A 153 1.80 34.75 -25.80
CA LYS A 153 2.82 33.70 -25.89
C LYS A 153 2.44 32.44 -25.07
N PRO A 154 3.08 31.28 -25.36
CA PRO A 154 2.91 30.08 -24.54
C PRO A 154 3.24 30.32 -23.06
N ILE A 155 2.46 29.76 -22.17
CA ILE A 155 2.69 29.95 -20.73
C ILE A 155 4.03 29.34 -20.26
N GLY A 156 4.57 28.36 -20.97
CA GLY A 156 5.91 27.80 -20.74
C GLY A 156 7.08 28.78 -20.91
N GLU A 157 6.82 29.95 -21.48
CA GLU A 157 7.84 31.02 -21.57
C GLU A 157 7.90 31.90 -20.30
N PHE A 158 7.01 31.71 -19.35
CA PHE A 158 7.05 32.44 -18.09
C PHE A 158 7.96 31.72 -17.08
N GLN A 159 8.89 32.47 -16.47
CA GLN A 159 9.89 31.90 -15.54
C GLN A 159 9.30 31.17 -14.36
N LEU A 160 8.14 31.61 -13.82
CA LEU A 160 7.48 30.90 -12.72
C LEU A 160 6.94 29.53 -13.14
N VAL A 161 6.46 29.37 -14.38
CA VAL A 161 6.05 28.07 -14.92
C VAL A 161 7.27 27.19 -15.14
N GLN A 162 8.35 27.74 -15.69
CA GLN A 162 9.61 27.04 -15.89
C GLN A 162 10.20 26.56 -14.55
N ALA A 163 10.14 27.37 -13.50
CA ALA A 163 10.60 26.98 -12.15
C ALA A 163 9.81 25.79 -11.60
N MET A 164 8.47 25.81 -11.72
CA MET A 164 7.62 24.68 -11.28
C MET A 164 7.96 23.38 -12.02
N LEU A 165 8.20 23.45 -13.34
CA LEU A 165 8.58 22.29 -14.14
C LEU A 165 9.99 21.79 -13.80
N ALA A 166 10.96 22.71 -13.61
CA ALA A 166 12.33 22.38 -13.25
C ALA A 166 12.42 21.71 -11.87
N ASP A 167 11.72 22.25 -10.87
CA ASP A 167 11.64 21.66 -9.53
C ASP A 167 11.02 20.27 -9.57
N SER A 168 9.89 20.12 -10.30
CA SER A 168 9.20 18.85 -10.45
C SER A 168 10.11 17.80 -11.11
N ARG A 169 10.82 18.17 -12.16
CA ARG A 169 11.75 17.27 -12.86
C ARG A 169 12.94 16.87 -11.99
N THR A 170 13.48 17.80 -11.23
CA THR A 170 14.60 17.55 -10.32
C THR A 170 14.21 16.57 -9.24
N GLU A 171 13.06 16.78 -8.59
CA GLU A 171 12.55 15.90 -7.55
C GLU A 171 12.18 14.52 -8.09
N ALA A 172 11.55 14.41 -9.26
CA ALA A 172 11.23 13.15 -9.91
C ALA A 172 12.48 12.35 -10.29
N TYR A 173 13.53 13.03 -10.76
CA TYR A 173 14.82 12.41 -11.07
C TYR A 173 15.48 11.82 -9.82
N ALA A 174 15.50 12.56 -8.72
CA ALA A 174 16.00 12.06 -7.44
C ALA A 174 15.22 10.82 -6.96
N SER A 175 13.88 10.89 -7.04
CA SER A 175 13.00 9.76 -6.70
C SER A 175 13.31 8.52 -7.53
N ARG A 176 13.42 8.68 -8.85
CA ARG A 176 13.73 7.58 -9.77
C ARG A 176 15.08 6.94 -9.46
N THR A 177 16.10 7.74 -9.18
CA THR A 177 17.43 7.26 -8.84
C THR A 177 17.42 6.45 -7.55
N MET A 178 16.75 6.95 -6.50
CA MET A 178 16.61 6.23 -5.22
C MET A 178 15.89 4.89 -5.39
N VAL A 179 14.79 4.88 -6.15
CA VAL A 179 14.02 3.64 -6.41
C VAL A 179 14.84 2.63 -7.20
N ALA A 180 15.56 3.08 -8.23
CA ALA A 180 16.41 2.20 -9.04
C ALA A 180 17.58 1.63 -8.22
N ASP A 181 18.24 2.43 -7.39
CA ASP A 181 19.31 1.98 -6.50
C ASP A 181 18.79 0.92 -5.52
N ALA A 182 17.69 1.20 -4.82
CA ALA A 182 17.11 0.25 -3.88
C ALA A 182 16.66 -1.05 -4.55
N ALA A 183 16.14 -0.99 -5.79
CA ALA A 183 15.76 -2.18 -6.55
C ALA A 183 16.98 -3.03 -6.91
N ASN A 184 18.06 -2.42 -7.42
CA ASN A 184 19.30 -3.11 -7.75
C ASN A 184 19.94 -3.79 -6.53
N ARG A 185 19.94 -3.12 -5.38
CA ARG A 185 20.43 -3.69 -4.12
C ARG A 185 19.57 -4.86 -3.65
N PHE A 186 18.24 -4.75 -3.81
CA PHE A 186 17.32 -5.86 -3.51
C PHE A 186 17.61 -7.09 -4.39
N ASP A 187 17.83 -6.89 -5.70
CA ASP A 187 18.15 -7.96 -6.65
C ASP A 187 19.53 -8.58 -6.36
N ALA A 188 20.45 -7.82 -5.78
CA ALA A 188 21.73 -8.31 -5.26
C ALA A 188 21.60 -9.09 -3.94
N GLY A 189 20.41 -9.21 -3.36
CA GLY A 189 20.15 -9.94 -2.11
C GLY A 189 20.44 -9.14 -0.85
N GLU A 190 20.64 -7.83 -0.94
CA GLU A 190 20.89 -6.98 0.22
C GLU A 190 19.60 -6.72 1.04
N ASN A 191 19.79 -6.38 2.31
CA ASN A 191 18.69 -5.86 3.15
C ASN A 191 18.45 -4.40 2.82
N ILE A 192 17.29 -4.08 2.27
CA ILE A 192 16.91 -2.74 1.81
C ILE A 192 15.86 -2.06 2.69
N SER A 193 15.66 -2.50 3.93
CA SER A 193 14.59 -1.95 4.80
C SER A 193 14.66 -0.43 4.95
N THR A 194 15.86 0.13 5.13
CA THR A 194 16.07 1.58 5.22
C THR A 194 15.83 2.26 3.88
N GLU A 195 16.42 1.75 2.80
CA GLU A 195 16.30 2.30 1.45
C GLU A 195 14.84 2.29 0.97
N ALA A 196 14.14 1.18 1.20
CA ALA A 196 12.71 1.05 0.87
C ALA A 196 11.85 2.06 1.64
N ALA A 197 12.15 2.31 2.93
CA ALA A 197 11.48 3.32 3.73
C ALA A 197 11.76 4.74 3.20
N CYS A 198 13.01 5.04 2.86
CA CYS A 198 13.42 6.31 2.23
C CYS A 198 12.72 6.51 0.88
N CYS A 199 12.71 5.51 0.02
CA CYS A 199 12.02 5.57 -1.28
C CYS A 199 10.54 5.88 -1.10
N LYS A 200 9.84 5.14 -0.21
CA LYS A 200 8.41 5.38 0.04
C LYS A 200 8.17 6.80 0.54
N LEU A 201 8.89 7.22 1.57
CA LEU A 201 8.70 8.53 2.19
C LEU A 201 8.94 9.65 1.17
N TYR A 202 10.12 9.68 0.56
CA TYR A 202 10.50 10.75 -0.38
C TYR A 202 9.56 10.80 -1.58
N SER A 203 9.32 9.67 -2.25
CA SER A 203 8.56 9.62 -3.49
C SER A 203 7.09 9.99 -3.30
N THR A 204 6.46 9.56 -2.20
CA THR A 204 5.05 9.89 -1.94
C THR A 204 4.85 11.35 -1.53
N GLU A 205 5.79 11.97 -0.83
CA GLU A 205 5.76 13.40 -0.56
C GLU A 205 6.07 14.23 -1.82
N MET A 206 7.03 13.79 -2.62
CA MET A 206 7.40 14.41 -3.88
C MET A 206 6.23 14.45 -4.87
N VAL A 207 5.53 13.34 -5.08
CA VAL A 207 4.41 13.32 -6.04
C VAL A 207 3.27 14.25 -5.62
N GLY A 208 3.06 14.46 -4.33
CA GLY A 208 2.11 15.46 -3.82
C GLY A 208 2.48 16.88 -4.27
N ARG A 209 3.77 17.26 -4.11
CA ARG A 209 4.27 18.57 -4.57
C ARG A 209 4.22 18.74 -6.09
N VAL A 210 4.53 17.67 -6.84
CA VAL A 210 4.43 17.69 -8.31
C VAL A 210 2.97 17.84 -8.76
N ALA A 211 2.04 17.15 -8.10
CA ALA A 211 0.62 17.25 -8.39
C ALA A 211 0.08 18.67 -8.13
N ASP A 212 0.48 19.30 -7.01
CA ASP A 212 0.11 20.67 -6.69
C ASP A 212 0.61 21.66 -7.76
N ARG A 213 1.87 21.54 -8.17
CA ARG A 213 2.43 22.36 -9.25
C ARG A 213 1.73 22.12 -10.60
N ALA A 214 1.39 20.86 -10.89
CA ALA A 214 0.64 20.53 -12.12
C ALA A 214 -0.74 21.20 -12.12
N VAL A 215 -1.50 21.09 -11.03
CA VAL A 215 -2.79 21.79 -10.89
C VAL A 215 -2.63 23.29 -11.07
N GLN A 216 -1.58 23.89 -10.50
CA GLN A 216 -1.31 25.32 -10.66
C GLN A 216 -0.99 25.69 -12.12
N ILE A 217 -0.25 24.86 -12.86
CA ILE A 217 0.08 25.10 -14.29
C ILE A 217 -1.18 25.01 -15.16
N PHE A 218 -2.05 24.01 -14.91
CA PHE A 218 -3.33 23.85 -15.62
C PHE A 218 -4.35 24.95 -15.28
N GLY A 219 -4.30 25.49 -14.07
CA GLY A 219 -5.22 26.55 -13.62
C GLY A 219 -6.65 26.05 -13.53
N GLY A 220 -7.56 26.64 -14.28
CA GLY A 220 -8.98 26.31 -14.29
C GLY A 220 -9.41 25.38 -15.43
N ALA A 221 -8.47 24.70 -16.09
CA ALA A 221 -8.76 23.82 -17.22
C ALA A 221 -9.27 22.44 -16.75
#